data_91a30df20f5213a1b7952fcd7044fee1
#
_entry.id   91a30df20f5213a1b7952fcd7044fee1
#
_cell.length_a   1.000
_cell.length_b   1.000
_cell.length_c   1.000
_cell.angle_alpha   90.00
_cell.angle_beta   90.00
_cell.angle_gamma   90.00
#
_symmetry.space_group_name_H-M   'P 1'
#
loop_
_entity.id
_entity.type
_entity.pdbx_description
1 polymer ?
#
loop_
_entity_poly.entity_id
_entity_poly.type
_entity_poly.pdbx_seq_one_letter_code
_entity_poly.pdbx_strand_id
1 'polypeptide(L)'
;MEGNTMKQLQADVVVIGGGTAGMGAFRNARQYTDNVYLIENHAFGTTCARVGCMPSKLLIAAAEARHHALHTDPFGIHLDKDSITVNGEEVMNRVKSERDRFVGFVVEDVEAWPSEKRIMGSAKFIDEHTVQIDDHTQIRAGRIVIATGSRPVILPQWQVLGDRLIINDDVFSWDTLPESVAVFGPGVIGLELGQALSRLGVKVEIFGKGGLIGGITDPVVLEEAKTVFGEELTLHLNADTEVGLNGEGNVEVKWREDGQSGTFTAQYLLAAVGRRPNTDNIGLENLNIELDERGVPKAHPLTMQTSIPHIFIAGDASNQLPLLHEASDQGKIAGDNAGRYPHIANGLRRSTIGVVFTNPQIASVGLRYAQVRQRYKNPECVAIGEVSFRNQGRSRVMLVNKGHMRVYAEQGSGRFIGAEIFGPAAEHLAHLLAWAHQVGMTVPQMLDMPFYHPVIEEGLRTALRDVMAKLKIGGEMHSECKECVGD
;
A
#
# COMPACT_ATOMS: atom_id res chain seq x y z
N MET A 1 -40.46 -10.44 27.78
CA MET A 1 -39.14 -10.33 27.21
C MET A 1 -38.79 -11.70 26.65
N GLU A 2 -39.04 -11.93 25.34
CA GLU A 2 -38.59 -13.13 24.68
C GLU A 2 -37.06 -13.08 24.65
N GLY A 3 -36.42 -13.99 25.36
CA GLY A 3 -34.97 -14.13 25.33
C GLY A 3 -34.55 -14.46 23.89
N ASN A 4 -33.81 -13.57 23.25
CA ASN A 4 -33.26 -13.77 21.93
C ASN A 4 -32.32 -14.98 21.98
N THR A 5 -32.82 -16.16 21.61
CA THR A 5 -32.03 -17.41 21.67
C THR A 5 -30.94 -17.35 20.62
N MET A 6 -29.67 -17.31 21.05
CA MET A 6 -28.51 -17.27 20.17
C MET A 6 -28.58 -18.37 19.12
N LYS A 7 -28.52 -18.00 17.85
CA LYS A 7 -28.56 -18.94 16.72
C LYS A 7 -27.28 -19.78 16.71
N GLN A 8 -27.44 -21.12 16.67
CA GLN A 8 -26.32 -22.05 16.59
C GLN A 8 -26.19 -22.58 15.18
N LEU A 9 -25.01 -22.43 14.59
CA LEU A 9 -24.67 -22.88 13.24
C LEU A 9 -23.46 -23.82 13.24
N GLN A 10 -23.37 -24.63 12.20
CA GLN A 10 -22.19 -25.43 11.89
C GLN A 10 -21.70 -25.06 10.49
N ALA A 11 -20.39 -24.93 10.35
CA ALA A 11 -19.72 -24.58 9.11
C ALA A 11 -18.54 -25.48 8.81
N ASP A 12 -18.26 -25.75 7.55
CA ASP A 12 -16.98 -26.32 7.17
C ASP A 12 -15.88 -25.28 7.22
N VAL A 13 -16.18 -24.07 6.71
CA VAL A 13 -15.25 -22.94 6.72
C VAL A 13 -15.99 -21.67 7.15
N VAL A 14 -15.36 -20.90 8.02
CA VAL A 14 -15.76 -19.53 8.37
C VAL A 14 -14.69 -18.56 7.93
N VAL A 15 -15.07 -17.48 7.22
CA VAL A 15 -14.21 -16.38 6.83
C VAL A 15 -14.61 -15.14 7.61
N ILE A 16 -13.69 -14.57 8.38
CA ILE A 16 -13.91 -13.36 9.19
C ILE A 16 -13.33 -12.14 8.46
N GLY A 17 -14.21 -11.28 7.97
CA GLY A 17 -13.91 -10.09 7.19
C GLY A 17 -14.28 -10.24 5.70
N GLY A 18 -15.08 -9.31 5.20
CA GLY A 18 -15.58 -9.24 3.82
C GLY A 18 -14.75 -8.34 2.88
N GLY A 19 -13.50 -8.06 3.24
CA GLY A 19 -12.57 -7.31 2.40
C GLY A 19 -11.98 -8.15 1.26
N THR A 20 -10.99 -7.60 0.54
CA THR A 20 -10.37 -8.26 -0.63
C THR A 20 -9.88 -9.68 -0.32
N ALA A 21 -9.17 -9.86 0.79
CA ALA A 21 -8.67 -11.17 1.20
C ALA A 21 -9.82 -12.13 1.56
N GLY A 22 -10.80 -11.65 2.33
CA GLY A 22 -11.93 -12.48 2.76
C GLY A 22 -12.83 -12.91 1.61
N MET A 23 -13.13 -12.02 0.68
CA MET A 23 -13.88 -12.36 -0.54
C MET A 23 -13.13 -13.42 -1.39
N GLY A 24 -11.80 -13.26 -1.51
CA GLY A 24 -10.94 -14.25 -2.15
C GLY A 24 -11.00 -15.61 -1.44
N ALA A 25 -10.88 -15.60 -0.10
CA ALA A 25 -10.95 -16.81 0.70
C ALA A 25 -12.32 -17.51 0.61
N PHE A 26 -13.40 -16.74 0.69
CA PHE A 26 -14.76 -17.27 0.57
C PHE A 26 -14.99 -17.96 -0.77
N ARG A 27 -14.65 -17.30 -1.90
CA ARG A 27 -14.79 -17.87 -3.26
C ARG A 27 -13.97 -19.15 -3.43
N ASN A 28 -12.73 -19.17 -2.92
CA ASN A 28 -11.85 -20.33 -3.12
C ASN A 28 -12.25 -21.52 -2.21
N ALA A 29 -12.63 -21.27 -0.95
CA ALA A 29 -13.15 -22.32 -0.07
C ALA A 29 -14.41 -22.99 -0.65
N ARG A 30 -15.28 -22.22 -1.30
CA ARG A 30 -16.49 -22.72 -1.94
C ARG A 30 -16.28 -23.63 -3.14
N GLN A 31 -15.07 -23.75 -3.65
CA GLN A 31 -14.73 -24.76 -4.65
C GLN A 31 -14.71 -26.19 -4.08
N TYR A 32 -14.67 -26.33 -2.76
CA TYR A 32 -14.57 -27.61 -2.06
C TYR A 32 -15.79 -27.95 -1.22
N THR A 33 -16.54 -26.95 -0.77
CA THR A 33 -17.75 -27.12 0.05
C THR A 33 -18.67 -25.92 -0.07
N ASP A 34 -19.98 -26.15 -0.06
CA ASP A 34 -20.99 -25.08 -0.03
C ASP A 34 -21.24 -24.53 1.38
N ASN A 35 -20.72 -25.22 2.42
CA ASN A 35 -20.95 -24.81 3.81
C ASN A 35 -19.89 -23.84 4.31
N VAL A 36 -19.73 -22.72 3.59
CA VAL A 36 -18.84 -21.61 3.90
C VAL A 36 -19.66 -20.40 4.34
N TYR A 37 -19.27 -19.75 5.43
CA TYR A 37 -19.88 -18.51 5.91
C TYR A 37 -18.89 -17.36 5.84
N LEU A 38 -19.37 -16.18 5.44
CA LEU A 38 -18.63 -14.91 5.46
C LEU A 38 -19.22 -14.02 6.55
N ILE A 39 -18.36 -13.50 7.43
CA ILE A 39 -18.76 -12.58 8.51
C ILE A 39 -18.14 -11.21 8.21
N GLU A 40 -18.96 -10.16 8.27
CA GLU A 40 -18.49 -8.78 8.10
C GLU A 40 -19.19 -7.87 9.11
N ASN A 41 -18.45 -6.98 9.77
CA ASN A 41 -18.99 -6.07 10.76
C ASN A 41 -19.30 -4.68 10.22
N HIS A 42 -18.92 -4.38 8.98
CA HIS A 42 -19.19 -3.13 8.29
C HIS A 42 -19.87 -3.36 6.93
N ALA A 43 -20.21 -2.28 6.25
CA ALA A 43 -20.75 -2.39 4.90
C ALA A 43 -19.71 -3.00 3.92
N PHE A 44 -20.16 -3.91 3.07
CA PHE A 44 -19.36 -4.48 2.00
C PHE A 44 -18.83 -3.39 1.05
N GLY A 45 -17.78 -3.69 0.28
CA GLY A 45 -17.25 -2.77 -0.72
C GLY A 45 -15.73 -2.60 -0.68
N THR A 46 -15.04 -3.29 0.22
CA THR A 46 -13.57 -3.28 0.47
C THR A 46 -12.97 -1.92 0.84
N THR A 47 -11.89 -1.92 1.59
CA THR A 47 -11.12 -0.69 1.91
C THR A 47 -10.64 0.01 0.64
N CYS A 48 -10.14 -0.74 -0.35
CA CYS A 48 -9.60 -0.18 -1.58
C CYS A 48 -10.64 0.61 -2.38
N ALA A 49 -11.85 0.07 -2.60
CA ALA A 49 -12.87 0.75 -3.38
C ALA A 49 -13.54 1.90 -2.60
N ARG A 50 -13.76 1.73 -1.29
CA ARG A 50 -14.50 2.70 -0.47
C ARG A 50 -13.64 3.88 -0.03
N VAL A 51 -12.46 3.62 0.53
CA VAL A 51 -11.67 4.61 1.30
C VAL A 51 -10.16 4.53 1.03
N GLY A 52 -9.76 3.88 -0.05
CA GLY A 52 -8.35 3.65 -0.36
C GLY A 52 -7.99 4.01 -1.80
N CYS A 53 -7.59 2.97 -2.56
CA CYS A 53 -6.96 3.11 -3.87
C CYS A 53 -7.83 3.87 -4.89
N MET A 54 -9.12 3.55 -4.99
CA MET A 54 -9.96 4.14 -6.03
C MET A 54 -10.26 5.62 -5.77
N PRO A 55 -10.79 6.03 -4.61
CA PRO A 55 -11.07 7.44 -4.38
C PRO A 55 -9.79 8.31 -4.34
N SER A 56 -8.65 7.80 -3.89
CA SER A 56 -7.40 8.55 -3.94
C SER A 56 -6.96 8.83 -5.37
N LYS A 57 -7.08 7.88 -6.29
CA LYS A 57 -6.74 8.07 -7.71
C LYS A 57 -7.71 9.01 -8.42
N LEU A 58 -8.98 9.02 -8.03
CA LEU A 58 -9.94 10.00 -8.52
C LEU A 58 -9.56 11.44 -8.11
N LEU A 59 -9.13 11.62 -6.87
CA LEU A 59 -8.65 12.91 -6.37
C LEU A 59 -7.34 13.33 -7.06
N ILE A 60 -6.38 12.41 -7.18
CA ILE A 60 -5.11 12.64 -7.89
C ILE A 60 -5.36 13.04 -9.34
N ALA A 61 -6.30 12.40 -10.04
CA ALA A 61 -6.61 12.75 -11.43
C ALA A 61 -7.12 14.20 -11.58
N ALA A 62 -7.92 14.68 -10.63
CA ALA A 62 -8.34 16.10 -10.62
C ALA A 62 -7.14 17.04 -10.35
N ALA A 63 -6.26 16.65 -9.41
CA ALA A 63 -5.05 17.39 -9.09
C ALA A 63 -4.08 17.49 -10.29
N GLU A 64 -3.87 16.37 -11.00
CA GLU A 64 -3.05 16.31 -12.23
C GLU A 64 -3.63 17.21 -13.34
N ALA A 65 -4.94 17.21 -13.53
CA ALA A 65 -5.59 18.04 -14.54
C ALA A 65 -5.29 19.53 -14.30
N ARG A 66 -5.41 20.00 -13.04
CA ARG A 66 -5.05 21.38 -12.68
C ARG A 66 -3.55 21.62 -12.83
N HIS A 67 -2.72 20.68 -12.36
CA HIS A 67 -1.27 20.81 -12.46
C HIS A 67 -0.81 20.98 -13.91
N HIS A 68 -1.31 20.15 -14.83
CA HIS A 68 -1.00 20.25 -16.26
C HIS A 68 -1.45 21.58 -16.85
N ALA A 69 -2.65 22.07 -16.51
CA ALA A 69 -3.14 23.35 -16.98
C ALA A 69 -2.26 24.53 -16.54
N LEU A 70 -1.67 24.48 -15.33
CA LEU A 70 -0.78 25.50 -14.81
C LEU A 70 0.65 25.46 -15.40
N HIS A 71 1.03 24.37 -16.10
CA HIS A 71 2.41 24.12 -16.56
C HIS A 71 2.51 23.97 -18.08
N THR A 72 1.72 24.73 -18.86
CA THR A 72 1.69 24.69 -20.32
C THR A 72 2.68 25.64 -21.00
N ASP A 73 3.16 26.67 -20.28
CA ASP A 73 4.06 27.70 -20.82
C ASP A 73 5.31 27.16 -21.53
N PRO A 74 6.02 26.14 -21.00
CA PRO A 74 7.20 25.61 -21.66
C PRO A 74 6.93 24.97 -23.04
N PHE A 75 5.67 24.63 -23.35
CA PHE A 75 5.24 24.15 -24.67
C PHE A 75 4.82 25.30 -25.60
N GLY A 76 4.91 26.57 -25.17
CA GLY A 76 4.45 27.72 -25.92
C GLY A 76 2.92 27.93 -25.88
N ILE A 77 2.24 27.28 -24.95
CA ILE A 77 0.79 27.39 -24.71
C ILE A 77 0.58 28.23 -23.47
N HIS A 78 0.12 29.45 -23.65
CA HIS A 78 -0.07 30.42 -22.56
C HIS A 78 -1.53 30.48 -22.15
N LEU A 79 -1.80 30.07 -20.92
CA LEU A 79 -3.12 30.18 -20.29
C LEU A 79 -3.09 31.28 -19.23
N ASP A 80 -4.20 31.97 -19.06
CA ASP A 80 -4.40 32.86 -17.93
C ASP A 80 -4.55 32.01 -16.65
N LYS A 81 -3.47 31.91 -15.89
CA LYS A 81 -3.40 31.06 -14.68
C LYS A 81 -4.35 31.53 -13.58
N ASP A 82 -4.64 32.83 -13.52
CA ASP A 82 -5.54 33.39 -12.51
C ASP A 82 -7.01 33.01 -12.81
N SER A 83 -7.32 32.68 -14.07
CA SER A 83 -8.64 32.18 -14.47
C SER A 83 -8.86 30.70 -14.19
N ILE A 84 -7.80 29.94 -13.87
CA ILE A 84 -7.88 28.51 -13.55
C ILE A 84 -8.35 28.33 -12.10
N THR A 85 -9.64 28.12 -11.92
CA THR A 85 -10.27 27.95 -10.62
C THR A 85 -10.53 26.47 -10.30
N VAL A 86 -10.55 26.13 -9.02
CA VAL A 86 -10.94 24.81 -8.53
C VAL A 86 -12.27 24.94 -7.79
N ASN A 87 -13.29 24.28 -8.28
CA ASN A 87 -14.53 24.10 -7.54
C ASN A 87 -14.42 22.84 -6.68
N GLY A 88 -14.14 23.02 -5.38
CA GLY A 88 -13.92 21.91 -4.47
C GLY A 88 -15.12 20.99 -4.29
N GLU A 89 -16.34 21.54 -4.38
CA GLU A 89 -17.57 20.76 -4.31
C GLU A 89 -17.72 19.83 -5.53
N GLU A 90 -17.48 20.34 -6.75
CA GLU A 90 -17.54 19.54 -7.97
C GLU A 90 -16.46 18.43 -7.97
N VAL A 91 -15.24 18.74 -7.50
CA VAL A 91 -14.16 17.75 -7.35
C VAL A 91 -14.62 16.63 -6.42
N MET A 92 -15.12 16.95 -5.23
CA MET A 92 -15.53 15.95 -4.25
C MET A 92 -16.79 15.19 -4.67
N ASN A 93 -17.72 15.83 -5.36
CA ASN A 93 -18.90 15.14 -5.92
C ASN A 93 -18.49 14.09 -6.97
N ARG A 94 -17.52 14.42 -7.86
CA ARG A 94 -16.98 13.44 -8.80
C ARG A 94 -16.29 12.29 -8.08
N VAL A 95 -15.45 12.57 -7.06
CA VAL A 95 -14.78 11.53 -6.26
C VAL A 95 -15.81 10.61 -5.61
N LYS A 96 -16.85 11.16 -4.98
CA LYS A 96 -17.89 10.37 -4.31
C LYS A 96 -18.70 9.53 -5.31
N SER A 97 -19.16 10.12 -6.41
CA SER A 97 -20.01 9.42 -7.38
C SER A 97 -19.29 8.26 -8.07
N GLU A 98 -18.04 8.44 -8.50
CA GLU A 98 -17.27 7.38 -9.12
C GLU A 98 -16.81 6.31 -8.11
N ARG A 99 -16.44 6.72 -6.89
CA ARG A 99 -16.19 5.80 -5.78
C ARG A 99 -17.39 4.90 -5.54
N ASP A 100 -18.57 5.47 -5.42
CA ASP A 100 -19.80 4.72 -5.13
C ASP A 100 -20.14 3.75 -6.25
N ARG A 101 -19.85 4.12 -7.51
CA ARG A 101 -19.95 3.21 -8.67
C ARG A 101 -19.01 2.01 -8.53
N PHE A 102 -17.72 2.22 -8.18
CA PHE A 102 -16.78 1.12 -7.95
C PHE A 102 -17.16 0.24 -6.76
N VAL A 103 -17.67 0.86 -5.70
CA VAL A 103 -18.21 0.13 -4.54
C VAL A 103 -19.39 -0.72 -4.95
N GLY A 104 -20.29 -0.18 -5.79
CA GLY A 104 -21.46 -0.88 -6.32
C GLY A 104 -21.10 -2.22 -6.96
N PHE A 105 -20.09 -2.25 -7.82
CA PHE A 105 -19.65 -3.50 -8.45
C PHE A 105 -19.18 -4.55 -7.43
N VAL A 106 -18.49 -4.14 -6.38
CA VAL A 106 -18.05 -5.06 -5.32
C VAL A 106 -19.24 -5.57 -4.50
N VAL A 107 -20.19 -4.69 -4.20
CA VAL A 107 -21.41 -5.04 -3.44
C VAL A 107 -22.28 -5.99 -4.24
N GLU A 108 -22.53 -5.72 -5.51
CA GLU A 108 -23.29 -6.60 -6.43
C GLU A 108 -22.70 -8.02 -6.48
N ASP A 109 -21.36 -8.12 -6.53
CA ASP A 109 -20.65 -9.40 -6.55
C ASP A 109 -20.84 -10.18 -5.23
N VAL A 110 -20.80 -9.48 -4.08
CA VAL A 110 -21.07 -10.10 -2.77
C VAL A 110 -22.56 -10.45 -2.62
N GLU A 111 -23.46 -9.60 -3.09
CA GLU A 111 -24.91 -9.82 -2.98
C GLU A 111 -25.40 -10.98 -3.83
N ALA A 112 -24.68 -11.35 -4.88
CA ALA A 112 -24.93 -12.54 -5.67
C ALA A 112 -24.69 -13.86 -4.89
N TRP A 113 -24.02 -13.80 -3.74
CA TRP A 113 -23.84 -14.98 -2.89
C TRP A 113 -25.06 -15.21 -2.01
N PRO A 114 -25.34 -16.48 -1.58
CA PRO A 114 -26.49 -16.79 -0.73
C PRO A 114 -26.52 -15.92 0.54
N SER A 115 -27.65 -15.25 0.76
CA SER A 115 -27.79 -14.28 1.88
C SER A 115 -27.61 -14.94 3.26
N GLU A 116 -28.03 -16.20 3.40
CA GLU A 116 -27.89 -17.00 4.63
C GLU A 116 -26.45 -17.37 4.96
N LYS A 117 -25.54 -17.23 3.98
CA LYS A 117 -24.09 -17.46 4.13
C LYS A 117 -23.30 -16.18 4.44
N ARG A 118 -23.94 -15.03 4.42
CA ARG A 118 -23.37 -13.72 4.76
C ARG A 118 -23.95 -13.26 6.10
N ILE A 119 -23.13 -13.13 7.12
CA ILE A 119 -23.57 -12.76 8.45
C ILE A 119 -22.94 -11.41 8.81
N MET A 120 -23.81 -10.43 9.13
CA MET A 120 -23.36 -9.13 9.60
C MET A 120 -23.16 -9.18 11.11
N GLY A 121 -22.03 -8.65 11.58
CA GLY A 121 -21.68 -8.51 12.98
C GLY A 121 -20.19 -8.73 13.27
N SER A 122 -19.78 -8.40 14.48
CA SER A 122 -18.41 -8.52 14.94
C SER A 122 -18.12 -9.93 15.46
N ALA A 123 -17.14 -10.59 14.84
CA ALA A 123 -16.75 -11.96 15.18
C ALA A 123 -15.73 -11.98 16.32
N LYS A 124 -15.90 -12.91 17.26
CA LYS A 124 -14.94 -13.23 18.33
C LYS A 124 -14.77 -14.74 18.48
N PHE A 125 -13.54 -15.20 18.62
CA PHE A 125 -13.25 -16.57 19.00
C PHE A 125 -13.69 -16.83 20.44
N ILE A 126 -14.46 -17.90 20.64
CA ILE A 126 -14.78 -18.47 21.94
C ILE A 126 -13.80 -19.60 22.28
N ASP A 127 -13.47 -20.40 21.28
CA ASP A 127 -12.46 -21.43 21.28
C ASP A 127 -11.90 -21.61 19.84
N GLU A 128 -10.99 -22.57 19.64
CA GLU A 128 -10.34 -22.83 18.34
C GLU A 128 -11.30 -23.19 17.20
N HIS A 129 -12.53 -23.61 17.52
CA HIS A 129 -13.56 -24.01 16.57
C HIS A 129 -14.83 -23.19 16.62
N THR A 130 -14.99 -22.30 17.60
CA THR A 130 -16.25 -21.59 17.83
C THR A 130 -16.04 -20.09 17.72
N VAL A 131 -16.78 -19.46 16.81
CA VAL A 131 -16.83 -18.02 16.60
C VAL A 131 -18.22 -17.52 17.00
N GLN A 132 -18.27 -16.53 17.87
CA GLN A 132 -19.48 -15.78 18.21
C GLN A 132 -19.56 -14.50 17.40
N ILE A 133 -20.74 -14.19 16.87
CA ILE A 133 -21.05 -12.96 16.15
C ILE A 133 -22.02 -12.14 16.98
N ASP A 134 -21.51 -11.04 17.54
CA ASP A 134 -22.23 -10.19 18.49
C ASP A 134 -22.96 -11.05 19.57
N ASP A 135 -24.24 -10.77 19.83
CA ASP A 135 -25.09 -11.49 20.78
C ASP A 135 -26.14 -12.41 20.12
N HIS A 136 -26.07 -12.57 18.78
CA HIS A 136 -27.15 -13.21 18.03
C HIS A 136 -26.77 -14.57 17.40
N THR A 137 -25.48 -14.88 17.13
CA THR A 137 -25.09 -16.10 16.42
C THR A 137 -23.78 -16.68 16.95
N GLN A 138 -23.73 -18.00 17.10
CA GLN A 138 -22.49 -18.76 17.26
C GLN A 138 -22.35 -19.76 16.10
N ILE A 139 -21.13 -19.91 15.58
CA ILE A 139 -20.81 -20.83 14.53
C ILE A 139 -19.68 -21.75 15.00
N ARG A 140 -19.93 -23.07 14.98
CA ARG A 140 -18.87 -24.06 15.13
C ARG A 140 -18.32 -24.37 13.74
N ALA A 141 -17.01 -24.10 13.54
CA ALA A 141 -16.34 -24.20 12.25
C ALA A 141 -15.27 -25.31 12.26
N GLY A 142 -15.20 -26.06 11.18
CA GLY A 142 -14.10 -26.98 10.94
C GLY A 142 -12.78 -26.25 10.65
N ARG A 143 -12.85 -25.12 9.96
CA ARG A 143 -11.70 -24.26 9.57
C ARG A 143 -12.11 -22.81 9.61
N ILE A 144 -11.15 -21.91 9.91
CA ILE A 144 -11.39 -20.48 10.04
C ILE A 144 -10.32 -19.69 9.28
N VAL A 145 -10.73 -18.68 8.54
CA VAL A 145 -9.83 -17.73 7.86
C VAL A 145 -10.01 -16.35 8.48
N ILE A 146 -8.96 -15.80 9.07
CA ILE A 146 -8.91 -14.43 9.60
C ILE A 146 -8.52 -13.51 8.45
N ALA A 147 -9.42 -12.62 8.04
CA ALA A 147 -9.22 -11.66 6.95
C ALA A 147 -9.74 -10.25 7.33
N THR A 148 -9.53 -9.88 8.59
CA THR A 148 -10.08 -8.67 9.24
C THR A 148 -9.43 -7.36 8.78
N GLY A 149 -8.39 -7.42 7.95
CA GLY A 149 -7.74 -6.24 7.38
C GLY A 149 -6.94 -5.43 8.38
N SER A 150 -6.83 -4.13 8.13
CA SER A 150 -6.08 -3.16 8.93
C SER A 150 -6.82 -1.84 9.06
N ARG A 151 -6.42 -1.01 10.04
CA ARG A 151 -6.93 0.35 10.26
C ARG A 151 -5.78 1.36 10.37
N PRO A 152 -6.01 2.65 10.09
CA PRO A 152 -5.02 3.71 10.33
C PRO A 152 -4.56 3.77 11.79
N VAL A 153 -3.29 4.14 11.98
CA VAL A 153 -2.75 4.43 13.32
C VAL A 153 -3.05 5.88 13.68
N ILE A 154 -3.65 6.06 14.85
CA ILE A 154 -3.87 7.37 15.49
C ILE A 154 -3.01 7.41 16.74
N LEU A 155 -2.19 8.44 16.89
CA LEU A 155 -1.38 8.62 18.09
C LEU A 155 -2.25 9.19 19.22
N PRO A 156 -2.15 8.66 20.45
CA PRO A 156 -3.02 9.07 21.57
C PRO A 156 -2.99 10.58 21.85
N GLN A 157 -1.85 11.23 21.69
CA GLN A 157 -1.70 12.67 21.91
C GLN A 157 -2.51 13.55 20.94
N TRP A 158 -2.98 13.00 19.79
CA TRP A 158 -3.80 13.75 18.84
C TRP A 158 -5.30 13.71 19.13
N GLN A 159 -5.74 12.89 20.08
CA GLN A 159 -7.17 12.79 20.44
C GLN A 159 -7.75 14.12 20.93
N VAL A 160 -6.91 15.03 21.46
CA VAL A 160 -7.30 16.39 21.84
C VAL A 160 -7.87 17.22 20.69
N LEU A 161 -7.58 16.85 19.45
CA LEU A 161 -8.04 17.56 18.25
C LEU A 161 -9.52 17.29 17.91
N GLY A 162 -10.14 16.24 18.49
CA GLY A 162 -11.53 15.88 18.19
C GLY A 162 -11.79 15.74 16.69
N ASP A 163 -12.80 16.44 16.18
CA ASP A 163 -13.21 16.39 14.75
C ASP A 163 -12.19 17.01 13.78
N ARG A 164 -11.14 17.65 14.30
CA ARG A 164 -10.04 18.16 13.49
C ARG A 164 -8.99 17.11 13.17
N LEU A 165 -9.02 15.97 13.86
CA LEU A 165 -8.20 14.80 13.56
C LEU A 165 -8.92 13.92 12.54
N ILE A 166 -8.31 13.74 11.39
CA ILE A 166 -8.88 12.94 10.29
C ILE A 166 -7.90 11.83 9.85
N ILE A 167 -8.47 10.83 9.22
CA ILE A 167 -7.77 9.76 8.53
C ILE A 167 -8.11 9.78 7.03
N ASN A 168 -7.49 8.92 6.24
CA ASN A 168 -7.76 8.86 4.80
C ASN A 168 -9.25 8.61 4.46
N ASP A 169 -9.95 7.86 5.29
CA ASP A 169 -11.38 7.55 5.11
C ASP A 169 -12.23 8.83 5.09
N ASP A 170 -11.93 9.78 5.98
CA ASP A 170 -12.68 11.04 6.14
C ASP A 170 -12.50 11.96 4.92
N VAL A 171 -11.30 11.97 4.31
CA VAL A 171 -10.99 12.79 3.14
C VAL A 171 -11.99 12.54 2.00
N PHE A 172 -12.37 11.30 1.78
CA PHE A 172 -13.27 10.92 0.69
C PHE A 172 -14.76 11.14 1.00
N SER A 173 -15.06 11.63 2.20
CA SER A 173 -16.40 11.96 2.64
C SER A 173 -16.67 13.47 2.66
N TRP A 174 -15.67 14.31 2.41
CA TRP A 174 -15.83 15.76 2.38
C TRP A 174 -16.83 16.21 1.32
N ASP A 175 -17.54 17.29 1.61
CA ASP A 175 -18.44 17.94 0.64
C ASP A 175 -17.70 18.94 -0.27
N THR A 176 -16.61 19.52 0.26
CA THR A 176 -15.72 20.41 -0.50
C THR A 176 -14.29 20.27 0.02
N LEU A 177 -13.34 20.84 -0.71
CA LEU A 177 -11.94 20.87 -0.29
C LEU A 177 -11.76 21.81 0.91
N PRO A 178 -10.94 21.44 1.92
CA PRO A 178 -10.61 22.32 3.05
C PRO A 178 -9.62 23.42 2.62
N GLU A 179 -9.45 24.44 3.46
CA GLU A 179 -8.47 25.49 3.22
C GLU A 179 -7.02 25.02 3.49
N SER A 180 -6.84 24.16 4.49
CA SER A 180 -5.51 23.73 4.92
C SER A 180 -5.52 22.40 5.65
N VAL A 181 -4.44 21.61 5.45
CA VAL A 181 -4.26 20.27 6.09
C VAL A 181 -2.81 20.10 6.51
N ALA A 182 -2.60 19.75 7.79
CA ALA A 182 -1.33 19.25 8.29
C ALA A 182 -1.30 17.72 8.09
N VAL A 183 -0.41 17.22 7.24
CA VAL A 183 -0.29 15.79 6.94
C VAL A 183 0.83 15.18 7.78
N PHE A 184 0.51 14.17 8.59
CA PHE A 184 1.50 13.46 9.38
C PHE A 184 1.78 12.08 8.77
N GLY A 185 3.02 11.89 8.32
CA GLY A 185 3.53 10.68 7.70
C GLY A 185 3.79 10.84 6.20
N PRO A 186 5.04 11.05 5.75
CA PRO A 186 5.44 11.13 4.34
C PRO A 186 5.54 9.73 3.68
N GLY A 187 4.64 8.84 4.05
CA GLY A 187 4.44 7.52 3.45
C GLY A 187 3.54 7.59 2.20
N VAL A 188 3.10 6.43 1.71
CA VAL A 188 2.26 6.30 0.51
C VAL A 188 1.03 7.21 0.58
N ILE A 189 0.22 7.05 1.65
CA ILE A 189 -1.05 7.77 1.82
C ILE A 189 -0.81 9.27 1.98
N GLY A 190 0.12 9.66 2.86
CA GLY A 190 0.38 11.06 3.14
C GLY A 190 0.94 11.82 1.94
N LEU A 191 1.80 11.19 1.14
CA LEU A 191 2.34 11.83 -0.08
C LEU A 191 1.29 11.94 -1.18
N GLU A 192 0.53 10.86 -1.44
CA GLU A 192 -0.51 10.89 -2.48
C GLU A 192 -1.58 11.94 -2.19
N LEU A 193 -2.12 11.93 -0.97
CA LEU A 193 -3.15 12.90 -0.58
C LEU A 193 -2.58 14.30 -0.38
N GLY A 194 -1.40 14.42 0.23
CA GLY A 194 -0.75 15.72 0.44
C GLY A 194 -0.44 16.44 -0.87
N GLN A 195 0.14 15.74 -1.84
CA GLN A 195 0.42 16.32 -3.16
C GLN A 195 -0.87 16.65 -3.93
N ALA A 196 -1.85 15.74 -3.91
CA ALA A 196 -3.12 15.98 -4.59
C ALA A 196 -3.86 17.21 -4.02
N LEU A 197 -3.95 17.32 -2.70
CA LEU A 197 -4.57 18.46 -2.03
C LEU A 197 -3.82 19.75 -2.32
N SER A 198 -2.48 19.76 -2.24
CA SER A 198 -1.65 20.92 -2.57
C SER A 198 -1.86 21.38 -4.01
N ARG A 199 -1.87 20.46 -4.97
CA ARG A 199 -2.13 20.75 -6.38
C ARG A 199 -3.54 21.26 -6.65
N LEU A 200 -4.51 20.91 -5.80
CA LEU A 200 -5.88 21.46 -5.86
C LEU A 200 -6.03 22.81 -5.14
N GLY A 201 -4.96 23.35 -4.56
CA GLY A 201 -4.94 24.67 -3.94
C GLY A 201 -5.15 24.70 -2.43
N VAL A 202 -5.21 23.55 -1.78
CA VAL A 202 -5.21 23.43 -0.33
C VAL A 202 -3.82 23.74 0.22
N LYS A 203 -3.70 24.50 1.31
CA LYS A 203 -2.42 24.71 2.00
C LYS A 203 -2.03 23.45 2.73
N VAL A 204 -0.89 22.87 2.37
CA VAL A 204 -0.43 21.58 2.94
C VAL A 204 1.00 21.72 3.43
N GLU A 205 1.25 21.23 4.66
CA GLU A 205 2.60 20.90 5.15
C GLU A 205 2.62 19.44 5.57
N ILE A 206 3.70 18.72 5.22
CA ILE A 206 3.86 17.29 5.49
C ILE A 206 4.94 17.10 6.54
N PHE A 207 4.58 16.44 7.65
CA PHE A 207 5.45 16.19 8.79
C PHE A 207 5.81 14.71 8.89
N GLY A 208 7.09 14.43 9.13
CA GLY A 208 7.62 13.07 9.26
C GLY A 208 8.75 12.96 10.25
N LYS A 209 9.18 11.73 10.50
CA LYS A 209 10.39 11.37 11.26
C LYS A 209 11.21 10.35 10.48
N GLY A 210 12.55 10.39 10.68
CA GLY A 210 13.47 9.43 10.07
C GLY A 210 13.90 9.75 8.64
N GLY A 211 13.50 10.91 8.08
CA GLY A 211 14.00 11.41 6.80
C GLY A 211 13.59 10.61 5.56
N LEU A 212 12.60 9.72 5.67
CA LEU A 212 12.16 8.85 4.57
C LEU A 212 10.97 9.46 3.83
N ILE A 213 10.86 9.15 2.54
CA ILE A 213 9.77 9.55 1.65
C ILE A 213 9.26 8.31 0.91
N GLY A 214 7.94 8.07 0.92
CA GLY A 214 7.27 7.06 0.11
C GLY A 214 7.75 5.61 0.29
N GLY A 215 8.53 5.35 1.36
CA GLY A 215 9.16 4.06 1.60
C GLY A 215 10.41 3.79 0.75
N ILE A 216 10.97 4.81 0.10
CA ILE A 216 12.27 4.72 -0.60
C ILE A 216 13.35 4.44 0.44
N THR A 217 14.21 3.45 0.15
CA THR A 217 15.33 3.08 1.01
C THR A 217 16.69 3.27 0.34
N ASP A 218 16.70 3.38 -0.99
CA ASP A 218 17.93 3.68 -1.72
C ASP A 218 18.33 5.15 -1.52
N PRO A 219 19.54 5.43 -1.02
CA PRO A 219 19.94 6.79 -0.64
C PRO A 219 20.01 7.75 -1.85
N VAL A 220 20.33 7.26 -3.04
CA VAL A 220 20.42 8.10 -4.25
C VAL A 220 19.03 8.47 -4.74
N VAL A 221 18.13 7.50 -4.79
CA VAL A 221 16.73 7.72 -5.19
C VAL A 221 16.02 8.60 -4.17
N LEU A 222 16.29 8.40 -2.87
CA LEU A 222 15.71 9.19 -1.77
C LEU A 222 16.12 10.66 -1.86
N GLU A 223 17.40 10.93 -2.10
CA GLU A 223 17.91 12.32 -2.16
C GLU A 223 17.31 13.07 -3.38
N GLU A 224 17.20 12.39 -4.51
CA GLU A 224 16.51 12.96 -5.68
C GLU A 224 15.02 13.23 -5.37
N ALA A 225 14.35 12.32 -4.66
CA ALA A 225 12.95 12.51 -4.28
C ALA A 225 12.76 13.69 -3.31
N LYS A 226 13.65 13.86 -2.33
CA LYS A 226 13.65 15.02 -1.43
C LYS A 226 13.80 16.33 -2.20
N THR A 227 14.75 16.37 -3.12
CA THR A 227 15.00 17.55 -3.94
C THR A 227 13.78 17.92 -4.77
N VAL A 228 13.23 16.97 -5.50
CA VAL A 228 12.12 17.21 -6.45
C VAL A 228 10.81 17.52 -5.73
N PHE A 229 10.48 16.79 -4.66
CA PHE A 229 9.27 17.10 -3.88
C PHE A 229 9.41 18.43 -3.12
N GLY A 230 10.60 18.78 -2.66
CA GLY A 230 10.87 20.07 -2.00
C GLY A 230 10.69 21.29 -2.90
N GLU A 231 10.69 21.12 -4.24
CA GLU A 231 10.35 22.20 -5.18
C GLU A 231 8.85 22.56 -5.17
N GLU A 232 8.00 21.62 -4.74
CA GLU A 232 6.53 21.75 -4.82
C GLU A 232 5.86 21.73 -3.43
N LEU A 233 6.39 20.94 -2.50
CA LEU A 233 5.77 20.65 -1.21
C LEU A 233 6.62 21.18 -0.05
N THR A 234 5.97 21.66 1.00
CA THR A 234 6.64 21.95 2.28
C THR A 234 6.74 20.65 3.07
N LEU A 235 7.97 20.14 3.20
CA LEU A 235 8.28 18.85 3.83
C LEU A 235 9.14 19.06 5.08
N HIS A 236 8.68 18.53 6.20
CA HIS A 236 9.39 18.46 7.47
C HIS A 236 9.65 16.99 7.80
N LEU A 237 10.77 16.43 7.31
CA LEU A 237 11.01 14.98 7.30
C LEU A 237 11.57 14.44 8.62
N ASN A 238 12.13 15.33 9.48
CA ASN A 238 12.70 15.00 10.79
C ASN A 238 12.19 15.92 11.89
N ALA A 239 11.02 16.53 11.71
CA ALA A 239 10.51 17.51 12.65
C ALA A 239 10.14 16.91 14.01
N ASP A 240 10.56 17.58 15.07
CA ASP A 240 9.93 17.47 16.38
C ASP A 240 8.73 18.38 16.41
N THR A 241 7.55 17.80 16.72
CA THR A 241 6.28 18.50 16.61
C THR A 241 5.50 18.48 17.92
N GLU A 242 4.89 19.63 18.25
CA GLU A 242 3.84 19.76 19.27
C GLU A 242 2.53 20.10 18.56
N VAL A 243 1.48 19.36 18.87
CA VAL A 243 0.18 19.49 18.17
C VAL A 243 -0.91 19.79 19.19
N GLY A 244 -1.73 20.78 18.89
CA GLY A 244 -2.88 21.18 19.71
C GLY A 244 -3.92 21.96 18.92
N LEU A 245 -4.90 22.51 19.59
CA LEU A 245 -5.84 23.47 19.02
C LEU A 245 -5.46 24.89 19.43
N ASN A 246 -5.54 25.84 18.50
CA ASN A 246 -5.39 27.25 18.82
C ASN A 246 -6.69 27.84 19.41
N GLY A 247 -6.67 29.14 19.75
CA GLY A 247 -7.83 29.83 20.33
C GLY A 247 -9.06 29.93 19.43
N GLU A 248 -8.91 29.65 18.13
CA GLU A 248 -9.98 29.65 17.12
C GLU A 248 -10.50 28.23 16.82
N GLY A 249 -9.94 27.20 17.48
CA GLY A 249 -10.30 25.81 17.29
C GLY A 249 -9.72 25.17 16.02
N ASN A 250 -8.69 25.76 15.43
CA ASN A 250 -7.90 25.18 14.35
C ASN A 250 -6.74 24.38 14.92
N VAL A 251 -6.25 23.41 14.15
CA VAL A 251 -5.03 22.64 14.47
C VAL A 251 -3.83 23.58 14.42
N GLU A 252 -3.05 23.60 15.48
CA GLU A 252 -1.75 24.28 15.55
C GLU A 252 -0.65 23.25 15.67
N VAL A 253 0.29 23.25 14.70
CA VAL A 253 1.50 22.41 14.69
C VAL A 253 2.70 23.29 14.89
N LYS A 254 3.34 23.22 16.06
CA LYS A 254 4.65 23.82 16.31
C LYS A 254 5.71 22.80 15.97
N TRP A 255 6.68 23.18 15.16
CA TRP A 255 7.71 22.27 14.70
C TRP A 255 9.14 22.83 14.89
N ARG A 256 10.09 21.92 15.05
CA ARG A 256 11.54 22.19 15.08
C ARG A 256 12.25 21.15 14.23
N GLU A 257 13.10 21.60 13.32
CA GLU A 257 13.88 20.75 12.43
C GLU A 257 15.18 21.50 12.03
N ASP A 258 16.33 20.85 12.14
CA ASP A 258 17.65 21.36 11.71
C ASP A 258 17.97 22.78 12.19
N GLY A 259 17.62 23.10 13.44
CA GLY A 259 17.83 24.41 14.07
C GLY A 259 16.82 25.48 13.66
N GLN A 260 15.88 25.17 12.78
CA GLN A 260 14.74 26.03 12.43
C GLN A 260 13.52 25.66 13.28
N SER A 261 12.60 26.58 13.43
CA SER A 261 11.32 26.36 14.08
C SER A 261 10.23 27.21 13.45
N GLY A 262 9.02 26.73 13.52
CA GLY A 262 7.87 27.44 12.98
C GLY A 262 6.55 26.92 13.55
N THR A 263 5.49 27.51 13.08
CA THR A 263 4.11 27.12 13.43
C THR A 263 3.28 27.07 12.14
N PHE A 264 2.57 25.96 11.96
CA PHE A 264 1.60 25.80 10.89
C PHE A 264 0.20 25.68 11.48
N THR A 265 -0.73 26.48 11.00
CA THR A 265 -2.14 26.42 11.39
C THR A 265 -2.93 25.77 10.26
N ALA A 266 -3.70 24.73 10.58
CA ALA A 266 -4.48 23.97 9.62
C ALA A 266 -5.90 23.72 10.11
N GLN A 267 -6.82 23.55 9.14
CA GLN A 267 -8.20 23.17 9.42
C GLN A 267 -8.26 21.73 9.95
N TYR A 268 -7.45 20.83 9.42
CA TYR A 268 -7.39 19.42 9.80
C TYR A 268 -5.95 18.92 9.96
N LEU A 269 -5.81 17.89 10.81
CA LEU A 269 -4.63 17.03 10.85
C LEU A 269 -4.99 15.68 10.23
N LEU A 270 -4.33 15.33 9.12
CA LEU A 270 -4.44 14.01 8.49
C LEU A 270 -3.40 13.05 9.09
N ALA A 271 -3.88 12.02 9.79
CA ALA A 271 -3.04 10.96 10.35
C ALA A 271 -2.74 9.90 9.29
N ALA A 272 -1.51 9.90 8.75
CA ALA A 272 -1.02 8.96 7.74
C ALA A 272 0.27 8.23 8.20
N VAL A 273 0.41 8.02 9.53
CA VAL A 273 1.61 7.45 10.16
C VAL A 273 1.68 5.94 10.19
N GLY A 274 0.91 5.28 9.33
CA GLY A 274 0.89 3.85 9.15
C GLY A 274 -0.44 3.20 9.45
N ARG A 275 -0.48 1.87 9.36
CA ARG A 275 -1.65 1.04 9.60
C ARG A 275 -1.32 -0.09 10.57
N ARG A 276 -2.31 -0.58 11.30
CA ARG A 276 -2.17 -1.74 12.19
C ARG A 276 -3.20 -2.81 11.84
N PRO A 277 -2.84 -4.09 11.90
CA PRO A 277 -3.78 -5.21 11.72
C PRO A 277 -4.94 -5.17 12.71
N ASN A 278 -6.13 -5.58 12.25
CA ASN A 278 -7.34 -5.69 13.07
C ASN A 278 -7.41 -7.09 13.72
N THR A 279 -6.44 -7.41 14.55
CA THR A 279 -6.35 -8.69 15.26
C THR A 279 -6.60 -8.56 16.76
N ASP A 280 -6.69 -7.34 17.25
CA ASP A 280 -7.02 -7.01 18.63
C ASP A 280 -8.51 -7.09 18.87
N ASN A 281 -9.25 -7.57 19.57
CA ASN A 281 -10.71 -7.63 19.79
C ASN A 281 -11.45 -8.75 19.03
N ILE A 282 -10.72 -9.70 18.44
CA ILE A 282 -11.35 -10.88 17.84
C ILE A 282 -11.26 -12.13 18.71
N GLY A 283 -10.84 -12.00 19.99
CA GLY A 283 -10.81 -13.10 20.94
C GLY A 283 -9.61 -14.04 20.80
N LEU A 284 -8.46 -13.56 20.29
CA LEU A 284 -7.23 -14.38 20.17
C LEU A 284 -6.69 -14.84 21.51
N GLU A 285 -7.00 -14.14 22.58
CA GLU A 285 -6.67 -14.52 23.97
C GLU A 285 -7.31 -15.85 24.42
N ASN A 286 -8.36 -16.29 23.72
CA ASN A 286 -9.03 -17.56 23.96
C ASN A 286 -8.37 -18.75 23.22
N LEU A 287 -7.32 -18.48 22.43
CA LEU A 287 -6.64 -19.45 21.60
C LEU A 287 -5.19 -19.66 22.07
N ASN A 288 -4.69 -20.89 21.91
CA ASN A 288 -3.26 -21.14 22.09
C ASN A 288 -2.50 -20.94 20.77
N ILE A 289 -2.60 -19.71 20.21
CA ILE A 289 -2.03 -19.33 18.92
C ILE A 289 -0.73 -18.53 19.10
N GLU A 290 0.30 -18.84 18.31
CA GLU A 290 1.54 -18.07 18.33
C GLU A 290 1.34 -16.68 17.69
N LEU A 291 1.73 -15.64 18.43
CA LEU A 291 1.66 -14.26 17.98
C LEU A 291 3.07 -13.69 17.73
N ASP A 292 3.16 -12.71 16.82
CA ASP A 292 4.35 -11.87 16.67
C ASP A 292 4.40 -10.77 17.74
N GLU A 293 5.45 -9.93 17.70
CA GLU A 293 5.66 -8.82 18.64
C GLU A 293 4.55 -7.75 18.59
N ARG A 294 3.72 -7.75 17.54
CA ARG A 294 2.59 -6.82 17.35
C ARG A 294 1.25 -7.44 17.72
N GLY A 295 1.24 -8.69 18.22
CA GLY A 295 0.01 -9.41 18.56
C GLY A 295 -0.71 -9.98 17.33
N VAL A 296 -0.02 -10.23 16.24
CA VAL A 296 -0.57 -10.80 15.01
C VAL A 296 -0.23 -12.29 14.97
N PRO A 297 -1.19 -13.19 14.62
CA PRO A 297 -0.90 -14.60 14.44
C PRO A 297 0.21 -14.84 13.40
N LYS A 298 1.25 -15.53 13.81
CA LYS A 298 2.32 -15.98 12.90
C LYS A 298 1.73 -16.97 11.90
N ALA A 299 2.05 -16.78 10.61
CA ALA A 299 1.55 -17.65 9.57
C ALA A 299 2.65 -18.03 8.57
N HIS A 300 2.55 -19.23 8.04
CA HIS A 300 3.44 -19.70 6.99
C HIS A 300 3.19 -18.90 5.69
N PRO A 301 4.21 -18.31 5.08
CA PRO A 301 4.04 -17.33 3.98
C PRO A 301 3.49 -17.93 2.67
N LEU A 302 3.58 -19.25 2.48
CA LEU A 302 3.09 -19.93 1.27
C LEU A 302 1.76 -20.65 1.47
N THR A 303 1.34 -20.92 2.71
CA THR A 303 0.09 -21.64 2.99
C THR A 303 -0.94 -20.80 3.73
N MET A 304 -0.55 -19.67 4.30
CA MET A 304 -1.36 -18.79 5.16
C MET A 304 -1.83 -19.46 6.45
N GLN A 305 -1.31 -20.66 6.77
CA GLN A 305 -1.65 -21.44 7.94
C GLN A 305 -0.96 -20.89 9.18
N THR A 306 -1.67 -20.74 10.28
CA THR A 306 -1.13 -20.32 11.57
C THR A 306 -0.53 -21.49 12.35
N SER A 307 -0.09 -21.25 13.59
CA SER A 307 0.34 -22.33 14.50
C SER A 307 -0.78 -23.30 14.87
N ILE A 308 -2.06 -22.89 14.71
CA ILE A 308 -3.23 -23.76 14.84
C ILE A 308 -3.60 -24.25 13.42
N PRO A 309 -3.43 -25.56 13.11
CA PRO A 309 -3.44 -26.05 11.73
C PRO A 309 -4.70 -25.77 10.90
N HIS A 310 -5.85 -25.58 11.53
CA HIS A 310 -7.14 -25.30 10.87
C HIS A 310 -7.52 -23.83 10.87
N ILE A 311 -6.63 -22.94 11.37
CA ILE A 311 -6.81 -21.48 11.35
C ILE A 311 -5.79 -20.87 10.40
N PHE A 312 -6.27 -20.03 9.50
CA PHE A 312 -5.51 -19.30 8.48
C PHE A 312 -5.67 -17.80 8.67
N ILE A 313 -4.68 -17.02 8.20
CA ILE A 313 -4.77 -15.55 8.21
C ILE A 313 -4.31 -14.99 6.86
N ALA A 314 -5.01 -13.97 6.36
CA ALA A 314 -4.74 -13.42 5.04
C ALA A 314 -4.99 -11.90 4.95
N GLY A 315 -4.32 -11.27 4.00
CA GLY A 315 -4.39 -9.84 3.73
C GLY A 315 -3.68 -9.01 4.79
N ASP A 316 -4.07 -7.75 4.95
CA ASP A 316 -3.44 -6.81 5.89
C ASP A 316 -3.44 -7.33 7.34
N ALA A 317 -4.39 -8.20 7.69
CA ALA A 317 -4.43 -8.84 8.99
C ALA A 317 -3.20 -9.68 9.29
N SER A 318 -2.52 -10.22 8.27
CA SER A 318 -1.31 -11.04 8.40
C SER A 318 -0.04 -10.22 8.70
N ASN A 319 -0.09 -8.90 8.56
CA ASN A 319 1.05 -7.98 8.70
C ASN A 319 2.26 -8.31 7.81
N GLN A 320 2.09 -9.13 6.77
CA GLN A 320 3.20 -9.49 5.88
C GLN A 320 3.49 -8.39 4.86
N LEU A 321 2.48 -8.00 4.05
CA LEU A 321 2.60 -6.94 3.05
C LEU A 321 1.22 -6.33 2.77
N PRO A 322 0.90 -5.15 3.29
CA PRO A 322 -0.43 -4.55 3.20
C PRO A 322 -0.66 -3.89 1.83
N LEU A 323 -0.82 -4.71 0.79
CA LEU A 323 -1.13 -4.31 -0.59
C LEU A 323 -2.32 -5.11 -1.11
N LEU A 324 -3.12 -4.49 -1.98
CA LEU A 324 -4.36 -5.10 -2.49
C LEU A 324 -4.11 -6.44 -3.20
N HIS A 325 -3.15 -6.50 -4.11
CA HIS A 325 -2.84 -7.72 -4.87
C HIS A 325 -2.30 -8.83 -3.95
N GLU A 326 -1.52 -8.47 -2.93
CA GLU A 326 -1.06 -9.40 -1.89
C GLU A 326 -2.25 -9.92 -1.07
N ALA A 327 -3.17 -9.06 -0.66
CA ALA A 327 -4.38 -9.47 0.05
C ALA A 327 -5.23 -10.43 -0.80
N SER A 328 -5.32 -10.18 -2.11
CA SER A 328 -6.02 -11.08 -3.05
C SER A 328 -5.36 -12.45 -3.14
N ASP A 329 -4.03 -12.49 -3.30
CA ASP A 329 -3.27 -13.73 -3.40
C ASP A 329 -3.31 -14.53 -2.09
N GLN A 330 -3.09 -13.87 -0.95
CA GLN A 330 -3.17 -14.50 0.37
C GLN A 330 -4.57 -15.04 0.66
N GLY A 331 -5.62 -14.26 0.33
CA GLY A 331 -7.00 -14.70 0.48
C GLY A 331 -7.30 -15.95 -0.33
N LYS A 332 -6.84 -15.99 -1.59
CA LYS A 332 -6.97 -17.16 -2.45
C LYS A 332 -6.26 -18.38 -1.85
N ILE A 333 -5.01 -18.23 -1.40
CA ILE A 333 -4.22 -19.32 -0.79
C ILE A 333 -4.89 -19.82 0.48
N ALA A 334 -5.31 -18.91 1.38
CA ALA A 334 -5.97 -19.27 2.63
C ALA A 334 -7.30 -20.00 2.40
N GLY A 335 -8.12 -19.50 1.45
CA GLY A 335 -9.41 -20.10 1.11
C GLY A 335 -9.27 -21.49 0.47
N ASP A 336 -8.30 -21.63 -0.43
CA ASP A 336 -7.99 -22.92 -1.07
C ASP A 336 -7.54 -23.95 -0.03
N ASN A 337 -6.60 -23.59 0.86
CA ASN A 337 -6.12 -24.47 1.91
C ASN A 337 -7.17 -24.76 3.00
N ALA A 338 -8.00 -23.80 3.37
CA ALA A 338 -9.13 -24.03 4.27
C ALA A 338 -10.16 -24.98 3.65
N GLY A 339 -10.45 -24.84 2.34
CA GLY A 339 -11.38 -25.70 1.62
C GLY A 339 -10.91 -27.15 1.52
N ARG A 340 -9.64 -27.36 1.18
CA ARG A 340 -9.05 -28.71 0.98
C ARG A 340 -8.50 -29.36 2.25
N TYR A 341 -8.47 -28.64 3.39
CA TYR A 341 -7.94 -29.18 4.64
C TYR A 341 -8.44 -30.62 4.91
N PRO A 342 -7.57 -31.57 5.35
CA PRO A 342 -6.20 -31.38 5.87
C PRO A 342 -5.08 -31.39 4.80
N HIS A 343 -5.38 -31.39 3.51
CA HIS A 343 -4.40 -31.45 2.43
C HIS A 343 -3.91 -30.02 2.08
N ILE A 344 -2.84 -29.59 2.75
CA ILE A 344 -2.27 -28.25 2.57
C ILE A 344 -1.31 -28.21 1.38
N ALA A 345 -1.39 -27.14 0.58
CA ALA A 345 -0.47 -26.89 -0.53
C ALA A 345 0.10 -25.47 -0.49
N ASN A 346 1.33 -25.33 -0.94
CA ASN A 346 1.94 -24.01 -1.15
C ASN A 346 1.21 -23.28 -2.27
N GLY A 347 0.84 -22.03 -2.01
CA GLY A 347 0.30 -21.15 -3.01
C GLY A 347 1.38 -20.36 -3.75
N LEU A 348 1.03 -19.85 -4.92
CA LEU A 348 1.91 -18.96 -5.68
C LEU A 348 2.01 -17.59 -5.00
N ARG A 349 3.24 -17.22 -4.61
CA ARG A 349 3.55 -15.83 -4.23
C ARG A 349 4.17 -15.11 -5.41
N ARG A 350 3.62 -13.95 -5.74
CA ARG A 350 4.10 -13.13 -6.83
C ARG A 350 5.24 -12.23 -6.39
N SER A 351 6.00 -11.76 -7.37
CA SER A 351 7.05 -10.75 -7.13
C SER A 351 6.46 -9.50 -6.49
N THR A 352 7.10 -9.02 -5.45
CA THR A 352 6.69 -7.78 -4.77
C THR A 352 6.78 -6.61 -5.72
N ILE A 353 5.69 -5.87 -5.84
CA ILE A 353 5.60 -4.61 -6.58
C ILE A 353 4.84 -3.60 -5.73
N GLY A 354 5.39 -2.40 -5.58
CA GLY A 354 4.74 -1.29 -4.89
C GLY A 354 4.82 -0.02 -5.71
N VAL A 355 3.75 0.77 -5.72
CA VAL A 355 3.66 2.05 -6.43
C VAL A 355 3.04 3.10 -5.52
N VAL A 356 3.61 4.30 -5.52
CA VAL A 356 3.03 5.52 -4.93
C VAL A 356 2.69 6.46 -6.07
N PHE A 357 1.44 6.82 -6.20
CA PHE A 357 0.89 7.60 -7.32
C PHE A 357 1.07 9.11 -7.13
N THR A 358 2.26 9.49 -6.69
CA THR A 358 2.72 10.88 -6.77
C THR A 358 3.17 11.22 -8.20
N ASN A 359 3.51 12.47 -8.46
CA ASN A 359 4.14 12.87 -9.72
C ASN A 359 5.37 13.75 -9.42
N PRO A 360 6.60 13.26 -9.66
CA PRO A 360 6.95 11.93 -10.19
C PRO A 360 6.49 10.77 -9.30
N GLN A 361 6.23 9.59 -9.92
CA GLN A 361 5.81 8.40 -9.20
C GLN A 361 6.98 7.74 -8.48
N ILE A 362 6.67 7.02 -7.37
CA ILE A 362 7.63 6.15 -6.70
C ILE A 362 7.22 4.70 -6.96
N ALA A 363 8.18 3.84 -7.29
CA ALA A 363 7.92 2.42 -7.39
C ALA A 363 9.08 1.57 -6.85
N SER A 364 8.75 0.33 -6.43
CA SER A 364 9.74 -0.67 -6.04
C SER A 364 9.33 -2.05 -6.54
N VAL A 365 10.32 -2.87 -6.89
CA VAL A 365 10.13 -4.25 -7.35
C VAL A 365 11.15 -5.15 -6.68
N GLY A 366 10.74 -6.35 -6.26
CA GLY A 366 11.62 -7.30 -5.60
C GLY A 366 12.21 -6.74 -4.31
N LEU A 367 13.50 -6.91 -4.09
CA LEU A 367 14.19 -6.39 -2.92
C LEU A 367 14.44 -4.88 -3.05
N ARG A 368 14.05 -4.11 -2.01
CA ARG A 368 14.48 -2.72 -1.85
C ARG A 368 15.93 -2.66 -1.38
N TYR A 369 16.58 -1.53 -1.55
CA TYR A 369 17.99 -1.34 -1.17
C TYR A 369 18.30 -1.79 0.28
N ALA A 370 17.47 -1.41 1.25
CA ALA A 370 17.66 -1.84 2.63
C ALA A 370 17.62 -3.36 2.80
N GLN A 371 16.72 -4.04 2.07
CA GLN A 371 16.62 -5.51 2.08
C GLN A 371 17.82 -6.15 1.36
N VAL A 372 18.28 -5.53 0.26
CA VAL A 372 19.51 -5.94 -0.44
C VAL A 372 20.70 -5.87 0.53
N ARG A 373 20.84 -4.78 1.29
CA ARG A 373 21.92 -4.61 2.28
C ARG A 373 21.80 -5.54 3.48
N GLN A 374 20.58 -5.93 3.84
CA GLN A 374 20.34 -6.91 4.90
C GLN A 374 20.69 -8.33 4.45
N ARG A 375 20.31 -8.70 3.22
CA ARG A 375 20.54 -10.03 2.65
C ARG A 375 21.98 -10.24 2.22
N TYR A 376 22.57 -9.27 1.53
CA TYR A 376 23.92 -9.30 1.00
C TYR A 376 24.81 -8.36 1.84
N LYS A 377 25.36 -8.88 2.93
CA LYS A 377 26.18 -8.09 3.87
C LYS A 377 27.45 -7.55 3.22
N ASN A 378 28.06 -8.34 2.30
CA ASN A 378 29.17 -7.87 1.47
C ASN A 378 28.62 -7.09 0.26
N PRO A 379 28.91 -5.78 0.15
CA PRO A 379 28.51 -4.94 -0.99
C PRO A 379 28.91 -5.46 -2.35
N GLU A 380 30.04 -6.15 -2.43
CA GLU A 380 30.58 -6.68 -3.68
C GLU A 380 29.75 -7.85 -4.27
N CYS A 381 28.80 -8.40 -3.50
CA CYS A 381 27.90 -9.45 -3.99
C CYS A 381 26.76 -8.91 -4.87
N VAL A 382 26.59 -7.60 -4.94
CA VAL A 382 25.52 -6.98 -5.72
C VAL A 382 26.06 -5.87 -6.60
N ALA A 383 25.75 -5.93 -7.89
CA ALA A 383 25.95 -4.82 -8.81
C ALA A 383 24.73 -3.91 -8.80
N ILE A 384 24.97 -2.61 -8.83
CA ILE A 384 23.92 -1.58 -8.85
C ILE A 384 24.11 -0.73 -10.09
N GLY A 385 23.10 -0.74 -10.97
CA GLY A 385 23.02 0.14 -12.13
C GLY A 385 22.00 1.24 -11.90
N GLU A 386 22.21 2.37 -12.58
CA GLU A 386 21.37 3.54 -12.37
C GLU A 386 21.14 4.36 -13.64
N VAL A 387 20.08 5.16 -13.60
CA VAL A 387 19.80 6.21 -14.59
C VAL A 387 19.11 7.39 -13.92
N SER A 388 19.55 8.60 -14.26
CA SER A 388 18.81 9.83 -13.99
C SER A 388 17.87 10.13 -15.16
N PHE A 389 16.62 10.45 -14.90
CA PHE A 389 15.67 10.86 -15.94
C PHE A 389 15.91 12.27 -16.47
N ARG A 390 16.80 13.07 -15.86
CA ARG A 390 17.12 14.45 -16.27
C ARG A 390 17.50 14.56 -17.72
N ASN A 391 18.23 13.58 -18.27
CA ASN A 391 18.68 13.53 -19.65
C ASN A 391 18.10 12.38 -20.46
N GLN A 392 17.11 11.66 -19.94
CA GLN A 392 16.40 10.63 -20.69
C GLN A 392 15.57 11.30 -21.80
N GLY A 393 15.71 10.82 -23.05
CA GLY A 393 15.18 11.49 -24.23
C GLY A 393 13.69 11.76 -24.20
N ARG A 394 12.86 10.73 -23.97
CA ARG A 394 11.39 10.87 -23.93
C ARG A 394 10.91 11.72 -22.76
N SER A 395 11.52 11.59 -21.59
CA SER A 395 11.17 12.42 -20.44
C SER A 395 11.42 13.91 -20.67
N ARG A 396 12.49 14.25 -21.39
CA ARG A 396 12.77 15.63 -21.84
C ARG A 396 11.74 16.14 -22.84
N VAL A 397 11.38 15.30 -23.83
CA VAL A 397 10.32 15.66 -24.81
C VAL A 397 9.01 16.01 -24.12
N MET A 398 8.69 15.28 -23.06
CA MET A 398 7.45 15.47 -22.30
C MET A 398 7.57 16.50 -21.16
N LEU A 399 8.76 17.04 -20.90
CA LEU A 399 9.08 17.94 -19.77
C LEU A 399 8.77 17.31 -18.40
N VAL A 400 8.91 15.99 -18.30
CA VAL A 400 8.76 15.20 -17.05
C VAL A 400 10.10 14.63 -16.59
N ASN A 401 11.20 15.26 -16.98
CA ASN A 401 12.57 14.78 -16.82
C ASN A 401 13.13 15.00 -15.41
N LYS A 402 12.43 14.49 -14.41
CA LYS A 402 12.81 14.48 -12.98
C LYS A 402 12.84 13.06 -12.48
N GLY A 403 13.81 12.76 -11.61
CA GLY A 403 13.86 11.49 -10.93
C GLY A 403 15.07 10.63 -11.24
N HIS A 404 15.15 9.49 -10.55
CA HIS A 404 16.25 8.53 -10.57
C HIS A 404 15.70 7.10 -10.42
N MET A 405 16.36 6.14 -11.09
CA MET A 405 16.08 4.72 -10.94
C MET A 405 17.37 3.97 -10.66
N ARG A 406 17.31 3.03 -9.72
CA ARG A 406 18.39 2.08 -9.47
C ARG A 406 17.89 0.64 -9.54
N VAL A 407 18.66 -0.21 -10.22
CA VAL A 407 18.39 -1.64 -10.38
C VAL A 407 19.51 -2.44 -9.73
N TYR A 408 19.14 -3.55 -9.11
CA TYR A 408 20.05 -4.40 -8.34
C TYR A 408 20.14 -5.77 -8.98
N ALA A 409 21.37 -6.26 -9.16
CA ALA A 409 21.61 -7.59 -9.69
C ALA A 409 22.69 -8.32 -8.88
N GLU A 410 22.50 -9.62 -8.74
CA GLU A 410 23.41 -10.50 -8.02
C GLU A 410 24.66 -10.75 -8.84
N GLN A 411 25.82 -10.59 -8.23
CA GLN A 411 27.10 -10.92 -8.87
C GLN A 411 27.19 -12.43 -9.15
N GLY A 412 27.92 -12.80 -10.17
CA GLY A 412 28.12 -14.18 -10.60
C GLY A 412 26.96 -14.73 -11.43
N SER A 413 25.74 -14.72 -10.92
CA SER A 413 24.53 -15.16 -11.62
C SER A 413 24.01 -14.11 -12.62
N GLY A 414 24.22 -12.83 -12.35
CA GLY A 414 23.62 -11.73 -13.10
C GLY A 414 22.11 -11.61 -12.92
N ARG A 415 21.52 -12.33 -11.95
CA ARG A 415 20.08 -12.34 -11.69
C ARG A 415 19.60 -10.97 -11.23
N PHE A 416 18.53 -10.47 -11.82
CA PHE A 416 17.83 -9.27 -11.35
C PHE A 416 17.12 -9.59 -10.02
N ILE A 417 17.39 -8.80 -8.97
CA ILE A 417 16.87 -9.05 -7.62
C ILE A 417 15.99 -7.93 -7.09
N GLY A 418 16.01 -6.75 -7.71
CA GLY A 418 15.15 -5.66 -7.27
C GLY A 418 15.48 -4.32 -7.88
N ALA A 419 14.60 -3.35 -7.62
CA ALA A 419 14.77 -1.96 -8.06
C ALA A 419 13.98 -0.99 -7.17
N GLU A 420 14.48 0.24 -7.09
CA GLU A 420 13.74 1.40 -6.58
C GLU A 420 13.76 2.52 -7.64
N ILE A 421 12.60 3.12 -7.86
CA ILE A 421 12.34 4.11 -8.89
C ILE A 421 11.65 5.32 -8.28
N PHE A 422 12.12 6.49 -8.62
CA PHE A 422 11.40 7.74 -8.49
C PHE A 422 11.47 8.44 -9.85
N GLY A 423 10.34 8.57 -10.56
CA GLY A 423 10.40 9.13 -11.91
C GLY A 423 9.10 9.00 -12.70
N PRO A 424 9.13 9.42 -13.98
CA PRO A 424 7.97 9.35 -14.85
C PRO A 424 7.62 7.90 -15.20
N ALA A 425 6.31 7.61 -15.28
CA ALA A 425 5.79 6.30 -15.66
C ALA A 425 6.35 5.12 -14.82
N ALA A 426 6.70 5.39 -13.55
CA ALA A 426 7.32 4.37 -12.69
C ALA A 426 6.42 3.15 -12.49
N GLU A 427 5.09 3.31 -12.50
CA GLU A 427 4.14 2.20 -12.47
C GLU A 427 4.31 1.23 -13.64
N HIS A 428 4.55 1.74 -14.86
CA HIS A 428 4.75 0.91 -16.06
C HIS A 428 6.12 0.24 -16.05
N LEU A 429 7.17 0.99 -15.69
CA LEU A 429 8.52 0.43 -15.52
C LEU A 429 8.54 -0.68 -14.46
N ALA A 430 7.83 -0.47 -13.34
CA ALA A 430 7.72 -1.46 -12.28
C ALA A 430 7.02 -2.75 -12.74
N HIS A 431 5.99 -2.67 -13.61
CA HIS A 431 5.35 -3.87 -14.15
C HIS A 431 6.30 -4.70 -15.03
N LEU A 432 7.08 -4.06 -15.92
CA LEU A 432 8.11 -4.75 -16.72
C LEU A 432 9.13 -5.45 -15.81
N LEU A 433 9.61 -4.74 -14.81
CA LEU A 433 10.57 -5.27 -13.84
C LEU A 433 9.98 -6.39 -12.98
N ALA A 434 8.72 -6.28 -12.57
CA ALA A 434 8.06 -7.32 -11.78
C ALA A 434 7.89 -8.62 -12.58
N TRP A 435 7.59 -8.54 -13.88
CA TRP A 435 7.52 -9.73 -14.75
C TRP A 435 8.90 -10.36 -14.94
N ALA A 436 9.94 -9.55 -15.20
CA ALA A 436 11.32 -10.04 -15.29
C ALA A 436 11.78 -10.71 -13.98
N HIS A 437 11.46 -10.09 -12.83
CA HIS A 437 11.76 -10.64 -11.51
C HIS A 437 11.01 -11.95 -11.25
N GLN A 438 9.72 -12.02 -11.60
CA GLN A 438 8.86 -13.20 -11.38
C GLN A 438 9.38 -14.44 -12.10
N VAL A 439 9.93 -14.28 -13.31
CA VAL A 439 10.50 -15.40 -14.08
C VAL A 439 12.00 -15.58 -13.86
N GLY A 440 12.60 -14.81 -12.95
CA GLY A 440 14.01 -14.95 -12.57
C GLY A 440 14.99 -14.53 -13.65
N MET A 441 14.66 -13.54 -14.48
CA MET A 441 15.54 -13.08 -15.57
C MET A 441 16.87 -12.56 -15.04
N THR A 442 17.93 -12.83 -15.81
CA THR A 442 19.23 -12.17 -15.64
C THR A 442 19.28 -10.85 -16.40
N VAL A 443 20.20 -9.97 -16.01
CA VAL A 443 20.40 -8.67 -16.71
C VAL A 443 20.70 -8.84 -18.21
N PRO A 444 21.56 -9.78 -18.64
CA PRO A 444 21.72 -10.07 -20.08
C PRO A 444 20.39 -10.41 -20.77
N GLN A 445 19.61 -11.33 -20.21
CA GLN A 445 18.29 -11.69 -20.76
C GLN A 445 17.34 -10.50 -20.86
N MET A 446 17.35 -9.60 -19.87
CA MET A 446 16.54 -8.38 -19.90
C MET A 446 17.02 -7.41 -21.00
N LEU A 447 18.33 -7.32 -21.26
CA LEU A 447 18.88 -6.49 -22.32
C LEU A 447 18.59 -7.03 -23.73
N ASP A 448 18.36 -8.34 -23.87
CA ASP A 448 17.95 -8.99 -25.11
C ASP A 448 16.46 -8.76 -25.45
N MET A 449 15.68 -8.21 -24.51
CA MET A 449 14.28 -7.86 -24.77
C MET A 449 14.16 -6.60 -25.64
N PRO A 450 13.08 -6.49 -26.44
CA PRO A 450 12.90 -5.35 -27.32
C PRO A 450 12.59 -4.06 -26.53
N PHE A 451 13.23 -2.97 -26.95
CA PHE A 451 12.94 -1.62 -26.48
C PHE A 451 12.56 -0.74 -27.67
N TYR A 452 11.40 -0.13 -27.64
CA TYR A 452 10.98 0.82 -28.65
C TYR A 452 11.69 2.17 -28.49
N HIS A 453 11.62 3.05 -29.47
CA HIS A 453 12.17 4.39 -29.45
C HIS A 453 11.20 5.40 -30.09
N PRO A 454 10.98 6.60 -29.51
CA PRO A 454 11.44 7.11 -28.21
C PRO A 454 10.42 6.84 -27.09
N VAL A 455 10.84 6.19 -26.01
CA VAL A 455 9.99 5.84 -24.85
C VAL A 455 10.73 6.05 -23.53
N ILE A 456 9.99 6.12 -22.43
CA ILE A 456 10.56 6.23 -21.06
C ILE A 456 11.35 4.97 -20.70
N GLU A 457 10.92 3.80 -21.17
CA GLU A 457 11.51 2.48 -20.92
C GLU A 457 12.98 2.37 -21.37
N GLU A 458 13.43 3.25 -22.28
CA GLU A 458 14.87 3.32 -22.62
C GLU A 458 15.73 3.76 -21.43
N GLY A 459 15.13 4.43 -20.43
CA GLY A 459 15.77 4.70 -19.15
C GLY A 459 16.09 3.40 -18.41
N LEU A 460 15.18 2.43 -18.41
CA LEU A 460 15.43 1.10 -17.86
C LEU A 460 16.60 0.42 -18.60
N ARG A 461 16.59 0.45 -19.94
CA ARG A 461 17.70 -0.12 -20.73
C ARG A 461 19.05 0.53 -20.37
N THR A 462 19.06 1.83 -20.10
CA THR A 462 20.26 2.55 -19.66
C THR A 462 20.75 2.05 -18.30
N ALA A 463 19.87 1.91 -17.31
CA ALA A 463 20.23 1.37 -16.01
C ALA A 463 20.69 -0.10 -16.08
N LEU A 464 20.06 -0.91 -16.95
CA LEU A 464 20.49 -2.30 -17.20
C LEU A 464 21.88 -2.38 -17.84
N ARG A 465 22.22 -1.48 -18.76
CA ARG A 465 23.58 -1.39 -19.33
C ARG A 465 24.60 -0.96 -18.27
N ASP A 466 24.25 -0.05 -17.40
CA ASP A 466 25.13 0.40 -16.32
C ASP A 466 25.39 -0.74 -15.31
N VAL A 467 24.35 -1.49 -14.89
CA VAL A 467 24.58 -2.66 -14.02
C VAL A 467 25.36 -3.75 -14.73
N MET A 468 25.11 -4.00 -16.04
CA MET A 468 25.84 -4.98 -16.83
C MET A 468 27.34 -4.71 -16.89
N ALA A 469 27.73 -3.44 -17.01
CA ALA A 469 29.13 -3.02 -17.00
C ALA A 469 29.83 -3.29 -15.64
N LYS A 470 29.06 -3.41 -14.56
CA LYS A 470 29.55 -3.67 -13.20
C LYS A 470 29.45 -5.15 -12.79
N LEU A 471 28.73 -5.96 -13.58
CA LEU A 471 28.57 -7.39 -13.32
C LEU A 471 29.83 -8.19 -13.69
N LYS A 472 30.16 -9.16 -12.85
CA LYS A 472 31.20 -10.15 -13.07
C LYS A 472 30.53 -11.51 -13.26
N ILE A 473 29.98 -11.76 -14.45
CA ILE A 473 29.27 -13.00 -14.77
C ILE A 473 30.28 -14.11 -15.07
N GLY A 474 30.07 -15.30 -14.51
CA GLY A 474 30.91 -16.47 -14.73
C GLY A 474 32.30 -16.44 -14.04
N GLY A 475 32.58 -15.39 -13.26
CA GLY A 475 33.75 -15.33 -12.37
C GLY A 475 33.56 -16.17 -11.10
N GLU A 476 34.67 -16.46 -10.39
CA GLU A 476 34.56 -17.01 -9.03
C GLU A 476 33.81 -15.99 -8.15
N MET A 477 32.62 -16.37 -7.68
CA MET A 477 31.93 -15.62 -6.65
C MET A 477 32.74 -15.66 -5.35
N HIS A 478 32.86 -14.52 -4.69
CA HIS A 478 33.37 -14.48 -3.33
C HIS A 478 32.66 -15.56 -2.47
N SER A 479 33.38 -16.26 -1.62
CA SER A 479 32.81 -17.33 -0.75
C SER A 479 31.59 -16.84 0.05
N GLU A 480 31.66 -15.59 0.53
CA GLU A 480 30.57 -14.91 1.25
C GLU A 480 29.32 -14.64 0.38
N CYS A 481 29.46 -14.59 -0.95
CA CYS A 481 28.32 -14.44 -1.87
C CYS A 481 27.63 -15.77 -2.13
N LYS A 482 28.33 -16.90 -1.99
CA LYS A 482 27.76 -18.25 -2.17
C LYS A 482 26.79 -18.65 -1.06
N GLU A 483 26.97 -18.12 0.15
CA GLU A 483 26.09 -18.38 1.29
C GLU A 483 24.72 -17.67 1.17
N CYS A 484 24.61 -16.68 0.28
CA CYS A 484 23.37 -15.94 0.04
C CYS A 484 22.46 -16.54 -1.05
N VAL A 485 22.93 -17.55 -1.79
CA VAL A 485 22.26 -18.14 -2.99
C VAL A 485 21.36 -19.33 -2.62
N GLY A 486 20.94 -19.44 -1.39
CA GLY A 486 20.06 -20.49 -0.95
C GLY A 486 18.89 -19.95 -0.13
N ASP A 487 17.76 -19.63 -0.81
CA ASP A 487 16.37 -19.95 -0.40
C ASP A 487 15.38 -19.36 -1.40
#